data_34a31bc2c2dc718b77d232a42cf3fa90
#
_entry.id   34a31bc2c2dc718b77d232a42cf3fa90
#
_cell.length_a   1.000
_cell.length_b   1.000
_cell.length_c   1.000
_cell.angle_alpha   90.00
_cell.angle_beta   90.00
_cell.angle_gamma   90.00
#
_symmetry.space_group_name_H-M   'P 1'
#
loop_
_entity.id
_entity.type
_entity.pdbx_description
1 polymer ?
#
loop_
_entity_poly.entity_id
_entity_poly.type
_entity_poly.pdbx_seq_one_letter_code
_entity_poly.pdbx_strand_id
1 'polypeptide(L)'
;MAKQIKFEFKDKAYTLEYTRKSVETMEKRGFKLSDISDKPMSVLPDLFAGAFLAHHKFEKREVIDEIFSGLRNRDELFSTLVDMYNEPIVALMSEPDDDEGNVTWTVQ
;
A
#
# COMPACT_ATOMS: atom_id res chain seq x y z
N MET A 1 3.63 2.61 13.70
CA MET A 1 4.07 1.42 12.96
C MET A 1 3.09 1.13 11.83
N ALA A 2 3.62 0.78 10.68
CA ALA A 2 2.80 0.44 9.54
C ALA A 2 2.12 -0.92 9.76
N LYS A 3 0.85 -1.01 9.39
CA LYS A 3 0.14 -2.28 9.41
C LYS A 3 0.63 -3.18 8.30
N GLN A 4 0.58 -4.48 8.52
CA GLN A 4 0.95 -5.48 7.54
C GLN A 4 -0.16 -6.52 7.45
N ILE A 5 -0.34 -7.07 6.26
CA ILE A 5 -1.20 -8.23 6.04
C ILE A 5 -0.29 -9.40 5.70
N LYS A 6 -0.47 -10.51 6.40
CA LYS A 6 0.35 -11.71 6.17
C LYS A 6 -0.53 -12.89 5.83
N PHE A 7 -0.10 -13.67 4.84
CA PHE A 7 -0.83 -14.89 4.44
C PHE A 7 0.12 -15.84 3.73
N GLU A 8 -0.35 -17.06 3.50
CA GLU A 8 0.37 -18.03 2.69
C GLU A 8 -0.44 -18.40 1.46
N PHE A 9 0.26 -18.61 0.36
CA PHE A 9 -0.34 -19.06 -0.89
C PHE A 9 0.63 -20.01 -1.56
N LYS A 10 0.20 -21.26 -1.82
CA LYS A 10 1.02 -22.30 -2.43
C LYS A 10 2.37 -22.47 -1.72
N ASP A 11 2.34 -22.58 -0.39
CA ASP A 11 3.51 -22.79 0.47
C ASP A 11 4.48 -21.62 0.52
N LYS A 12 4.10 -20.46 -0.02
CA LYS A 12 4.91 -19.26 0.07
C LYS A 12 4.26 -18.25 1.00
N ALA A 13 5.04 -17.70 1.91
CA ALA A 13 4.56 -16.67 2.82
C ALA A 13 4.63 -15.30 2.15
N TYR A 14 3.57 -14.51 2.30
CA TYR A 14 3.50 -13.16 1.76
C TYR A 14 3.27 -12.15 2.86
N THR A 15 3.91 -11.00 2.72
CA THR A 15 3.69 -9.84 3.60
C THR A 15 3.33 -8.66 2.71
N LEU A 16 2.16 -8.10 2.94
CA LEU A 16 1.69 -6.92 2.21
C LEU A 16 1.84 -5.70 3.10
N GLU A 17 2.33 -4.63 2.52
CA GLU A 17 2.57 -3.39 3.24
C GLU A 17 2.69 -2.25 2.24
N TYR A 18 2.33 -1.04 2.68
CA TYR A 18 2.65 0.17 1.92
C TYR A 18 3.70 0.95 2.69
N THR A 19 4.76 1.31 1.99
CA THR A 19 5.81 2.18 2.52
C THR A 19 5.78 3.48 1.73
N ARG A 20 6.48 4.50 2.24
CA ARG A 20 6.60 5.76 1.51
C ARG A 20 7.10 5.53 0.09
N LYS A 21 8.11 4.65 -0.05
CA LYS A 21 8.68 4.35 -1.37
C LYS A 21 7.71 3.60 -2.26
N SER A 22 6.98 2.63 -1.74
CA SER A 22 6.03 1.87 -2.55
C SER A 22 4.87 2.75 -3.02
N VAL A 23 4.36 3.62 -2.15
CA VAL A 23 3.30 4.57 -2.51
C VAL A 23 3.81 5.54 -3.58
N GLU A 24 5.03 6.05 -3.42
CA GLU A 24 5.64 6.92 -4.42
C GLU A 24 5.75 6.23 -5.77
N THR A 25 6.16 4.96 -5.78
CA THR A 25 6.24 4.17 -7.01
C THR A 25 4.88 4.02 -7.68
N MET A 26 3.83 3.75 -6.88
CA MET A 26 2.47 3.63 -7.40
C MET A 26 2.01 4.94 -8.04
N GLU A 27 2.27 6.06 -7.37
CA GLU A 27 1.91 7.38 -7.91
C GLU A 27 2.63 7.67 -9.23
N LYS A 28 3.91 7.34 -9.32
CA LYS A 28 4.68 7.51 -10.54
C LYS A 28 4.18 6.66 -11.69
N ARG A 29 3.51 5.56 -11.38
CA ARG A 29 2.88 4.69 -12.38
C ARG A 29 1.47 5.14 -12.75
N GLY A 30 1.01 6.24 -12.19
CA GLY A 30 -0.30 6.81 -12.48
C GLY A 30 -1.41 6.37 -11.55
N PHE A 31 -1.11 5.67 -10.47
CA PHE A 31 -2.12 5.23 -9.53
C PHE A 31 -2.69 6.42 -8.75
N LYS A 32 -4.02 6.50 -8.68
CA LYS A 32 -4.73 7.50 -7.88
C LYS A 32 -5.86 6.82 -7.12
N LEU A 33 -5.77 6.81 -5.79
CA LEU A 33 -6.82 6.21 -4.96
C LEU A 33 -8.16 6.94 -5.15
N SER A 34 -8.13 8.24 -5.43
CA SER A 34 -9.35 9.02 -5.67
C SER A 34 -10.13 8.56 -6.90
N ASP A 35 -9.50 7.81 -7.80
CA ASP A 35 -10.18 7.26 -8.99
C ASP A 35 -11.02 6.02 -8.67
N ILE A 36 -11.06 5.57 -7.42
CA ILE A 36 -11.72 4.32 -7.03
C ILE A 36 -13.22 4.32 -7.39
N SER A 37 -13.86 5.48 -7.31
CA SER A 37 -15.29 5.60 -7.65
C SER A 37 -15.54 5.56 -9.15
N ASP A 38 -14.61 6.08 -9.94
CA ASP A 38 -14.76 6.17 -11.40
C ASP A 38 -14.24 4.94 -12.12
N LYS A 39 -13.17 4.34 -11.60
CA LYS A 39 -12.47 3.25 -12.27
C LYS A 39 -12.17 2.10 -11.30
N PRO A 40 -13.20 1.54 -10.63
CA PRO A 40 -12.94 0.50 -9.63
C PRO A 40 -12.31 -0.76 -10.22
N MET A 41 -12.62 -1.10 -11.48
CA MET A 41 -12.08 -2.30 -12.12
C MET A 41 -10.57 -2.23 -12.32
N SER A 42 -10.02 -1.01 -12.38
CA SER A 42 -8.57 -0.81 -12.50
C SER A 42 -7.94 -0.51 -11.14
N VAL A 43 -8.58 0.35 -10.36
CA VAL A 43 -8.00 0.86 -9.11
C VAL A 43 -7.92 -0.22 -8.04
N LEU A 44 -8.97 -1.03 -7.87
CA LEU A 44 -8.98 -2.05 -6.83
C LEU A 44 -7.89 -3.12 -7.03
N PRO A 45 -7.75 -3.71 -8.25
CA PRO A 45 -6.65 -4.64 -8.48
C PRO A 45 -5.28 -3.98 -8.34
N ASP A 46 -5.12 -2.74 -8.77
CA ASP A 46 -3.85 -2.03 -8.67
C ASP A 46 -3.50 -1.70 -7.21
N LEU A 47 -4.48 -1.37 -6.40
CA LEU A 47 -4.27 -1.15 -4.96
C LEU A 47 -3.73 -2.42 -4.32
N PHE A 48 -4.36 -3.55 -4.60
CA PHE A 48 -3.92 -4.83 -4.06
C PHE A 48 -2.50 -5.17 -4.54
N ALA A 49 -2.24 -5.05 -5.84
CA ALA A 49 -0.93 -5.35 -6.41
C ALA A 49 0.16 -4.46 -5.83
N GLY A 50 -0.15 -3.18 -5.59
CA GLY A 50 0.81 -2.24 -5.02
C GLY A 50 1.28 -2.63 -3.63
N ALA A 51 0.44 -3.34 -2.87
CA ALA A 51 0.80 -3.79 -1.53
C ALA A 51 1.93 -4.83 -1.53
N PHE A 52 2.23 -5.44 -2.68
CA PHE A 52 3.32 -6.39 -2.81
C PHE A 52 4.68 -5.73 -3.01
N LEU A 53 4.71 -4.46 -3.41
CA LEU A 53 5.96 -3.79 -3.79
C LEU A 53 7.03 -3.73 -2.71
N ALA A 54 6.63 -3.58 -1.45
CA ALA A 54 7.59 -3.41 -0.37
C ALA A 54 8.42 -4.67 -0.11
N HIS A 55 7.80 -5.85 -0.23
CA HIS A 55 8.46 -7.12 0.14
C HIS A 55 8.55 -8.11 -1.03
N HIS A 56 7.76 -7.93 -2.08
CA HIS A 56 7.66 -8.88 -3.20
C HIS A 56 7.61 -8.16 -4.54
N LYS A 57 8.53 -7.21 -4.75
CA LYS A 57 8.47 -6.35 -5.94
C LYS A 57 8.67 -7.09 -7.27
N PHE A 58 9.23 -8.29 -7.22
CA PHE A 58 9.43 -9.11 -8.42
C PHE A 58 8.34 -10.14 -8.63
N GLU A 59 7.30 -10.15 -7.80
CA GLU A 59 6.19 -11.08 -7.98
C GLU A 59 5.44 -10.75 -9.26
N LYS A 60 5.10 -11.79 -10.02
CA LYS A 60 4.40 -11.61 -11.30
C LYS A 60 2.95 -11.19 -11.06
N ARG A 61 2.45 -10.28 -11.88
CA ARG A 61 1.08 -9.81 -11.78
C ARG A 61 0.07 -10.95 -11.90
N GLU A 62 0.37 -11.96 -12.74
CA GLU A 62 -0.50 -13.11 -12.91
C GLU A 62 -0.70 -13.87 -11.60
N VAL A 63 0.36 -14.00 -10.80
CA VAL A 63 0.30 -14.67 -9.50
C VAL A 63 -0.50 -13.81 -8.52
N ILE A 64 -0.28 -12.51 -8.53
CA ILE A 64 -1.02 -11.57 -7.66
C ILE A 64 -2.52 -11.65 -7.95
N ASP A 65 -2.90 -11.67 -9.22
CA ASP A 65 -4.30 -11.76 -9.63
C ASP A 65 -4.90 -13.11 -9.24
N GLU A 66 -4.12 -14.19 -9.33
CA GLU A 66 -4.56 -15.52 -8.88
C GLU A 66 -4.83 -15.53 -7.37
N ILE A 67 -3.93 -14.92 -6.59
CA ILE A 67 -4.11 -14.79 -5.15
C ILE A 67 -5.40 -14.03 -4.85
N PHE A 68 -5.60 -12.90 -5.52
CA PHE A 68 -6.78 -12.07 -5.32
C PHE A 68 -8.06 -12.84 -5.59
N SER A 69 -8.09 -13.68 -6.64
CA SER A 69 -9.28 -14.47 -6.99
C SER A 69 -9.69 -15.42 -5.88
N GLY A 70 -8.74 -15.89 -5.08
CA GLY A 70 -9.01 -16.84 -4.01
C GLY A 70 -9.28 -16.20 -2.65
N LEU A 71 -9.15 -14.89 -2.55
CA LEU A 71 -9.34 -14.23 -1.25
C LEU A 71 -10.81 -14.05 -0.92
N ARG A 72 -11.12 -14.24 0.37
CA ARG A 72 -12.45 -14.02 0.91
C ARG A 72 -12.47 -12.72 1.69
N ASN A 73 -13.67 -12.27 2.03
CA ASN A 73 -13.86 -11.10 2.88
C ASN A 73 -13.22 -9.85 2.27
N ARG A 74 -13.48 -9.64 0.98
CA ARG A 74 -12.85 -8.56 0.21
C ARG A 74 -13.22 -7.16 0.67
N ASP A 75 -14.44 -6.98 1.21
CA ASP A 75 -14.85 -5.69 1.73
C ASP A 75 -13.92 -5.23 2.86
N GLU A 76 -13.66 -6.14 3.80
CA GLU A 76 -12.74 -5.85 4.90
C GLU A 76 -11.31 -5.69 4.38
N LEU A 77 -10.92 -6.52 3.42
CA LEU A 77 -9.60 -6.44 2.81
C LEU A 77 -9.36 -5.05 2.23
N PHE A 78 -10.27 -4.55 1.40
CA PHE A 78 -10.07 -3.24 0.78
C PHE A 78 -10.14 -2.10 1.77
N SER A 79 -11.01 -2.20 2.77
CA SER A 79 -11.04 -1.21 3.86
C SER A 79 -9.68 -1.13 4.55
N THR A 80 -9.11 -2.28 4.85
CA THR A 80 -7.78 -2.37 5.49
C THR A 80 -6.68 -1.83 4.57
N LEU A 81 -6.72 -2.19 3.29
CA LEU A 81 -5.72 -1.71 2.33
C LEU A 81 -5.77 -0.20 2.17
N VAL A 82 -6.95 0.40 2.15
CA VAL A 82 -7.09 1.85 2.07
C VAL A 82 -6.48 2.51 3.31
N ASP A 83 -6.76 1.98 4.49
CA ASP A 83 -6.17 2.50 5.72
C ASP A 83 -4.64 2.40 5.69
N MET A 84 -4.13 1.25 5.26
CA MET A 84 -2.70 1.02 5.16
C MET A 84 -2.04 1.96 4.14
N TYR A 85 -2.70 2.18 3.00
CA TYR A 85 -2.20 3.07 1.96
C TYR A 85 -2.06 4.51 2.46
N ASN A 86 -2.98 4.94 3.30
CA ASN A 86 -2.96 6.30 3.84
C ASN A 86 -1.93 6.51 4.95
N GLU A 87 -1.46 5.45 5.60
CA GLU A 87 -0.51 5.58 6.70
C GLU A 87 0.78 6.31 6.31
N PRO A 88 1.48 5.95 5.21
CA PRO A 88 2.68 6.69 4.82
C PRO A 88 2.41 8.15 4.46
N ILE A 89 1.23 8.42 3.91
CA ILE A 89 0.83 9.78 3.54
C ILE A 89 0.64 10.62 4.81
N VAL A 90 -0.07 10.08 5.79
CA VAL A 90 -0.27 10.76 7.07
C VAL A 90 1.06 10.95 7.78
N ALA A 91 1.92 9.93 7.77
CA ALA A 91 3.24 10.03 8.41
C ALA A 91 4.12 11.10 7.77
N LEU A 92 3.99 11.29 6.44
CA LEU A 92 4.75 12.31 5.74
C LEU A 92 4.39 13.73 6.21
N MET A 93 3.12 13.93 6.56
CA MET A 93 2.62 15.23 7.01
C MET A 93 2.70 15.42 8.53
N SER A 94 2.99 14.36 9.27
CA SER A 94 3.08 14.41 10.72
C SER A 94 4.46 14.89 11.16
N GLU A 95 4.51 15.53 12.33
CA GLU A 95 5.79 15.94 12.89
C GLU A 95 6.54 14.71 13.41
N PRO A 96 7.89 14.72 13.33
CA PRO A 96 8.68 13.64 13.87
C PRO A 96 8.58 13.59 15.40
N ASP A 97 8.94 12.43 15.96
CA ASP A 97 9.01 12.25 17.41
C ASP A 97 10.04 13.20 18.02
N ASP A 98 9.90 13.49 19.30
CA ASP A 98 10.78 14.42 20.01
C ASP A 98 12.27 14.11 19.83
N ASP A 99 12.62 12.84 19.77
CA ASP A 99 14.02 12.43 19.59
C ASP A 99 14.54 12.71 18.18
N GLU A 100 13.65 12.87 17.19
CA GLU A 100 14.00 13.06 15.79
C GLU A 100 13.76 14.49 15.33
N GLY A 101 12.96 15.25 16.05
CA GLY A 101 12.52 16.58 15.65
C GLY A 101 13.53 17.67 15.95
N ASN A 102 14.77 17.52 15.45
CA ASN A 102 15.84 18.47 15.74
C ASN A 102 16.20 19.42 14.59
N VAL A 103 15.37 19.42 13.54
CA VAL A 103 15.56 20.35 12.42
C VAL A 103 14.45 21.38 12.44
N THR A 104 14.84 22.66 12.53
CA THR A 104 13.89 23.75 12.49
C THR A 104 14.12 24.59 11.23
N TRP A 105 13.07 25.24 10.79
CA TRP A 105 13.15 26.07 9.58
C TRP A 105 12.40 27.37 9.81
N THR A 106 12.78 28.39 9.04
CA THR A 106 12.12 29.70 9.09
C THR A 106 11.92 30.20 7.67
N VAL A 107 10.90 31.04 7.51
CA VAL A 107 10.69 31.74 6.24
C VAL A 107 11.59 32.96 6.21
N GLN A 108 12.35 33.10 5.14
CA GLN A 108 13.30 34.20 4.98
C GLN A 108 12.75 35.30 4.10
#